data_018e9fe44be2e9c0d0da193a3b357e8f
#
_entry.id   018e9fe44be2e9c0d0da193a3b357e8f
#
_cell.length_a   1.000
_cell.length_b   1.000
_cell.length_c   1.000
_cell.angle_alpha   90.00
_cell.angle_beta   90.00
_cell.angle_gamma   90.00
#
_symmetry.space_group_name_H-M   'P 1'
#
loop_
_entity.id
_entity.type
_entity.pdbx_description
1 polymer ?
#
loop_
_entity_poly.entity_id
_entity_poly.type
_entity_poly.pdbx_seq_one_letter_code
_entity_poly.pdbx_strand_id
1 'polypeptide(L)'
;NELFEYLEKNYKGYRCDFVINPKNILLKNILTSKNAIFENEQQRMIARSTTNKEYTLDVQLYSKMWKQTYIDIHVKETYWTAEKVLSAQDRFRVFLAIDKERLAGYLDVTYAYKQNEPYSLVVLPQYQNQGYEEALLSKAIQMNGMNTMMTLVDVNAKEEIRIYEEAGFEVIKGQ
;
A
#
# COMPACT_ATOMS: atom_id res chain seq x y z
N ASN A 1 28.90 -4.73 -13.63
CA ASN A 1 28.23 -5.89 -14.21
C ASN A 1 28.12 -7.10 -13.28
N GLU A 2 28.96 -7.20 -12.24
CA GLU A 2 28.99 -8.34 -11.30
C GLU A 2 27.62 -8.67 -10.68
N LEU A 3 26.82 -7.66 -10.32
CA LEU A 3 25.47 -7.88 -9.79
C LEU A 3 24.57 -8.60 -10.80
N PHE A 4 24.56 -8.17 -12.05
CA PHE A 4 23.71 -8.77 -13.08
C PHE A 4 24.17 -10.19 -13.43
N GLU A 5 25.47 -10.43 -13.49
CA GLU A 5 26.04 -11.78 -13.68
C GLU A 5 25.65 -12.71 -12.53
N TYR A 6 25.70 -12.19 -11.29
CA TYR A 6 25.26 -12.92 -10.11
C TYR A 6 23.75 -13.25 -10.18
N LEU A 7 22.90 -12.29 -10.56
CA LEU A 7 21.45 -12.49 -10.67
C LEU A 7 21.12 -13.51 -11.78
N GLU A 8 21.72 -13.37 -12.95
CA GLU A 8 21.54 -14.29 -14.08
C GLU A 8 21.95 -15.73 -13.73
N LYS A 9 23.02 -15.88 -12.95
CA LYS A 9 23.52 -17.19 -12.51
C LYS A 9 22.64 -17.84 -11.45
N ASN A 10 22.19 -17.08 -10.44
CA ASN A 10 21.59 -17.64 -9.24
C ASN A 10 20.05 -17.52 -9.21
N TYR A 11 19.46 -16.64 -10.02
CA TYR A 11 18.02 -16.35 -10.03
C TYR A 11 17.40 -16.50 -11.43
N LYS A 12 17.91 -17.42 -12.23
CA LYS A 12 17.37 -17.73 -13.55
C LYS A 12 15.89 -18.12 -13.45
N GLY A 13 15.04 -17.43 -14.21
CA GLY A 13 13.59 -17.66 -14.24
C GLY A 13 12.81 -16.89 -13.16
N TYR A 14 13.47 -16.12 -12.31
CA TYR A 14 12.81 -15.21 -11.40
C TYR A 14 12.63 -13.82 -12.03
N ARG A 15 11.53 -13.13 -11.67
CA ARG A 15 11.40 -11.71 -11.91
C ARG A 15 12.23 -10.96 -10.87
N CYS A 16 13.07 -10.02 -11.32
CA CYS A 16 13.86 -9.14 -10.46
C CYS A 16 13.37 -7.71 -10.65
N ASP A 17 12.85 -7.09 -9.61
CA ASP A 17 12.40 -5.72 -9.63
C ASP A 17 13.48 -4.78 -9.07
N PHE A 18 13.71 -3.67 -9.76
CA PHE A 18 14.68 -2.65 -9.37
C PHE A 18 13.95 -1.32 -9.12
N VAL A 19 14.05 -0.81 -7.90
CA VAL A 19 13.62 0.56 -7.59
C VAL A 19 14.81 1.47 -7.81
N ILE A 20 14.70 2.37 -8.77
CA ILE A 20 15.80 3.26 -9.16
C ILE A 20 15.36 4.72 -9.09
N ASN A 21 16.31 5.60 -8.74
CA ASN A 21 16.07 7.04 -8.89
C ASN A 21 15.96 7.36 -10.40
N PRO A 22 14.90 8.06 -10.87
CA PRO A 22 14.72 8.40 -12.29
C PRO A 22 15.89 9.19 -12.89
N LYS A 23 16.64 9.93 -12.06
CA LYS A 23 17.84 10.69 -12.47
C LYS A 23 19.09 9.83 -12.62
N ASN A 24 19.07 8.55 -12.24
CA ASN A 24 20.19 7.63 -12.43
C ASN A 24 20.23 7.08 -13.85
N ILE A 25 20.65 7.96 -14.80
CA ILE A 25 20.69 7.66 -16.22
C ILE A 25 21.60 6.46 -16.52
N LEU A 26 22.73 6.32 -15.80
CA LEU A 26 23.65 5.21 -16.01
C LEU A 26 22.96 3.86 -15.75
N LEU A 27 22.31 3.71 -14.60
CA LEU A 27 21.61 2.47 -14.26
C LEU A 27 20.41 2.23 -15.20
N LYS A 28 19.68 3.28 -15.57
CA LYS A 28 18.60 3.20 -16.55
C LYS A 28 19.08 2.64 -17.89
N ASN A 29 20.21 3.13 -18.40
CA ASN A 29 20.80 2.64 -19.66
C ASN A 29 21.24 1.16 -19.55
N ILE A 30 21.83 0.77 -18.42
CA ILE A 30 22.22 -0.63 -18.19
C ILE A 30 20.97 -1.52 -18.19
N LEU A 31 19.91 -1.15 -17.45
CA LEU A 31 18.67 -1.89 -17.39
C LEU A 31 17.99 -1.99 -18.77
N THR A 32 17.99 -0.89 -19.54
CA THR A 32 17.50 -0.87 -20.93
C THR A 32 18.26 -1.88 -21.79
N SER A 33 19.59 -1.92 -21.68
CA SER A 33 20.41 -2.89 -22.43
C SER A 33 20.16 -4.36 -22.05
N LYS A 34 19.53 -4.58 -20.89
CA LYS A 34 19.10 -5.90 -20.39
C LYS A 34 17.62 -6.19 -20.67
N ASN A 35 16.97 -5.37 -21.52
CA ASN A 35 15.55 -5.48 -21.85
C ASN A 35 14.61 -5.38 -20.66
N ALA A 36 14.98 -4.59 -19.64
CA ALA A 36 14.10 -4.33 -18.50
C ALA A 36 12.85 -3.56 -18.95
N ILE A 37 11.70 -3.92 -18.39
CA ILE A 37 10.43 -3.20 -18.54
C ILE A 37 10.40 -2.11 -17.48
N PHE A 38 10.18 -0.86 -17.89
CA PHE A 38 10.04 0.25 -16.95
C PHE A 38 8.56 0.48 -16.64
N GLU A 39 8.25 0.52 -15.36
CA GLU A 39 6.96 0.96 -14.86
C GLU A 39 6.92 2.50 -14.76
N ASN A 40 5.75 3.05 -14.49
CA ASN A 40 5.58 4.49 -14.30
C ASN A 40 6.42 5.00 -13.12
N GLU A 41 6.80 6.26 -13.20
CA GLU A 41 7.49 6.93 -12.11
C GLU A 41 6.58 7.03 -10.89
N GLN A 42 7.11 6.67 -9.73
CA GLN A 42 6.39 6.74 -8.47
C GLN A 42 6.95 7.86 -7.59
N GLN A 43 6.08 8.51 -6.86
CA GLN A 43 6.45 9.46 -5.82
C GLN A 43 6.19 8.85 -4.45
N ARG A 44 7.03 9.25 -3.51
CA ARG A 44 6.91 8.83 -2.13
C ARG A 44 5.99 9.77 -1.37
N MET A 45 5.02 9.20 -0.67
CA MET A 45 4.16 9.93 0.24
C MET A 45 4.31 9.41 1.65
N ILE A 46 4.29 10.29 2.65
CA ILE A 46 4.35 9.92 4.07
C ILE A 46 3.26 10.59 4.87
N ALA A 47 2.77 9.85 5.88
CA ALA A 47 1.91 10.38 6.92
C ALA A 47 2.51 10.18 8.31
N ARG A 48 2.19 11.10 9.23
CA ARG A 48 2.52 11.02 10.65
C ARG A 48 1.23 11.15 11.46
N SER A 49 1.23 10.65 12.69
CA SER A 49 0.04 10.58 13.55
C SER A 49 -0.60 11.93 13.94
N THR A 50 -0.05 13.04 13.46
CA THR A 50 -0.54 14.40 13.76
C THR A 50 -1.73 14.86 12.91
N THR A 51 -2.13 14.09 11.90
CA THR A 51 -3.27 14.41 11.06
C THR A 51 -4.57 13.92 11.69
N ASN A 52 -5.24 14.82 12.41
CA ASN A 52 -6.55 14.57 13.04
C ASN A 52 -7.69 14.88 12.06
N LYS A 53 -7.86 14.03 11.05
CA LYS A 53 -9.06 14.08 10.22
C LYS A 53 -10.01 13.01 10.74
N GLU A 54 -11.09 13.42 11.38
CA GLU A 54 -12.12 12.50 11.85
C GLU A 54 -13.12 12.22 10.72
N TYR A 55 -13.39 10.95 10.52
CA TYR A 55 -14.43 10.47 9.60
C TYR A 55 -15.56 9.86 10.43
N THR A 56 -16.80 10.13 10.03
CA THR A 56 -18.00 9.57 10.68
C THR A 56 -18.32 8.14 10.22
N LEU A 57 -17.57 7.64 9.24
CA LEU A 57 -17.73 6.29 8.71
C LEU A 57 -17.22 5.24 9.70
N ASP A 58 -17.93 4.12 9.78
CA ASP A 58 -17.56 3.02 10.69
C ASP A 58 -16.35 2.25 10.12
N VAL A 59 -15.18 2.53 10.71
CA VAL A 59 -13.93 1.82 10.43
C VAL A 59 -13.41 1.17 11.70
N GLN A 60 -13.28 -0.14 11.67
CA GLN A 60 -12.86 -0.94 12.81
C GLN A 60 -11.72 -1.91 12.45
N LEU A 61 -11.02 -2.40 13.47
CA LEU A 61 -10.06 -3.49 13.30
C LEU A 61 -10.81 -4.78 12.95
N TYR A 62 -10.15 -5.62 12.15
CA TYR A 62 -10.64 -6.94 11.81
C TYR A 62 -11.09 -7.73 13.04
N SER A 63 -12.24 -8.37 12.90
CA SER A 63 -12.73 -9.39 13.82
C SER A 63 -13.09 -10.68 13.07
N LYS A 64 -13.07 -11.80 13.79
CA LYS A 64 -13.28 -13.13 13.19
C LYS A 64 -14.62 -13.29 12.48
N MET A 65 -15.63 -12.51 12.86
CA MET A 65 -16.95 -12.55 12.20
C MET A 65 -16.89 -12.16 10.73
N TRP A 66 -15.94 -11.32 10.35
CA TRP A 66 -15.75 -10.83 8.98
C TRP A 66 -14.82 -11.70 8.13
N LYS A 67 -14.31 -12.83 8.67
CA LYS A 67 -13.27 -13.62 8.02
C LYS A 67 -13.61 -14.00 6.59
N GLN A 68 -14.79 -14.59 6.38
CA GLN A 68 -15.16 -15.08 5.05
C GLN A 68 -15.36 -13.91 4.09
N THR A 69 -16.09 -12.88 4.49
CA THR A 69 -16.36 -11.70 3.66
C THR A 69 -15.06 -10.97 3.27
N TYR A 70 -14.11 -10.85 4.20
CA TYR A 70 -12.78 -10.27 3.91
C TYR A 70 -12.02 -11.11 2.87
N ILE A 71 -11.99 -12.44 3.03
CA ILE A 71 -11.34 -13.35 2.07
C ILE A 71 -11.97 -13.24 0.68
N ASP A 72 -13.30 -13.12 0.61
CA ASP A 72 -14.04 -13.07 -0.65
C ASP A 72 -13.74 -11.81 -1.47
N ILE A 73 -13.55 -10.65 -0.80
CA ILE A 73 -13.28 -9.36 -1.45
C ILE A 73 -11.78 -9.04 -1.59
N HIS A 74 -10.90 -9.82 -0.94
CA HIS A 74 -9.46 -9.56 -0.97
C HIS A 74 -8.89 -9.79 -2.38
N VAL A 75 -7.91 -8.95 -2.76
CA VAL A 75 -7.15 -9.11 -4.01
C VAL A 75 -6.50 -10.49 -4.07
N LYS A 76 -6.73 -11.21 -5.17
CA LYS A 76 -6.32 -12.62 -5.30
C LYS A 76 -4.93 -12.79 -5.91
N GLU A 77 -4.54 -11.91 -6.81
CA GLU A 77 -3.27 -11.97 -7.52
C GLU A 77 -2.17 -11.17 -6.80
N THR A 78 -1.94 -11.52 -5.53
CA THR A 78 -0.92 -10.88 -4.69
C THR A 78 -0.13 -11.90 -3.89
N TYR A 79 1.11 -11.57 -3.51
CA TYR A 79 1.90 -12.42 -2.62
C TYR A 79 1.26 -12.56 -1.24
N TRP A 80 0.75 -11.46 -0.68
CA TRP A 80 0.05 -11.44 0.61
C TRP A 80 -1.44 -11.62 0.38
N THR A 81 -1.88 -12.89 0.26
CA THR A 81 -3.31 -13.22 0.22
C THR A 81 -3.97 -12.99 1.58
N ALA A 82 -5.30 -12.92 1.60
CA ALA A 82 -6.05 -12.74 2.84
C ALA A 82 -5.62 -13.69 3.97
N GLU A 83 -5.44 -14.97 3.63
CA GLU A 83 -5.05 -15.99 4.62
C GLU A 83 -3.64 -15.74 5.16
N LYS A 84 -2.70 -15.34 4.30
CA LYS A 84 -1.33 -15.00 4.72
C LYS A 84 -1.32 -13.77 5.63
N VAL A 85 -2.07 -12.72 5.27
CA VAL A 85 -2.22 -11.52 6.10
C VAL A 85 -2.81 -11.87 7.46
N LEU A 86 -3.91 -12.64 7.49
CA LEU A 86 -4.54 -13.06 8.73
C LEU A 86 -3.67 -13.99 9.58
N SER A 87 -2.75 -14.74 8.98
CA SER A 87 -1.79 -15.58 9.72
C SER A 87 -0.58 -14.81 10.26
N ALA A 88 -0.31 -13.61 9.71
CA ALA A 88 0.83 -12.76 10.05
C ALA A 88 0.42 -11.53 10.90
N GLN A 89 -0.43 -11.74 11.92
CA GLN A 89 -0.93 -10.65 12.79
C GLN A 89 0.16 -9.97 13.63
N ASP A 90 1.34 -10.55 13.71
CA ASP A 90 2.55 -9.92 14.26
C ASP A 90 3.10 -8.80 13.37
N ARG A 91 2.78 -8.79 12.08
CA ARG A 91 3.26 -7.84 11.07
C ARG A 91 2.16 -6.97 10.46
N PHE A 92 0.93 -7.48 10.40
CA PHE A 92 -0.19 -6.80 9.75
C PHE A 92 -1.32 -6.47 10.71
N ARG A 93 -1.95 -5.34 10.46
CA ARG A 93 -3.30 -5.00 10.92
C ARG A 93 -4.21 -4.90 9.72
N VAL A 94 -5.44 -5.35 9.89
CA VAL A 94 -6.50 -5.23 8.88
C VAL A 94 -7.56 -4.28 9.44
N PHE A 95 -7.85 -3.22 8.70
CA PHE A 95 -8.95 -2.32 8.96
C PHE A 95 -10.11 -2.65 8.03
N LEU A 96 -11.31 -2.58 8.53
CA LEU A 96 -12.54 -2.88 7.80
C LEU A 96 -13.44 -1.66 7.84
N ALA A 97 -13.94 -1.24 6.68
CA ALA A 97 -14.97 -0.23 6.56
C ALA A 97 -16.34 -0.92 6.46
N ILE A 98 -17.29 -0.49 7.27
CA ILE A 98 -18.59 -1.14 7.41
C ILE A 98 -19.71 -0.14 7.14
N ASP A 99 -20.67 -0.55 6.31
CA ASP A 99 -21.92 0.15 6.07
C ASP A 99 -23.10 -0.76 6.36
N LYS A 100 -23.91 -0.41 7.37
CA LYS A 100 -25.16 -1.12 7.72
C LYS A 100 -24.98 -2.65 7.74
N GLU A 101 -24.04 -3.12 8.51
CA GLU A 101 -23.73 -4.56 8.64
C GLU A 101 -23.17 -5.24 7.37
N ARG A 102 -22.66 -4.45 6.41
CA ARG A 102 -21.98 -4.94 5.20
C ARG A 102 -20.57 -4.42 5.14
N LEU A 103 -19.66 -5.24 4.65
CA LEU A 103 -18.29 -4.83 4.42
C LEU A 103 -18.24 -3.94 3.17
N ALA A 104 -17.84 -2.67 3.35
CA ALA A 104 -17.69 -1.69 2.27
C ALA A 104 -16.28 -1.76 1.64
N GLY A 105 -15.27 -2.13 2.44
CA GLY A 105 -13.89 -2.20 1.99
C GLY A 105 -12.95 -2.64 3.10
N TYR A 106 -11.67 -2.74 2.78
CA TYR A 106 -10.63 -3.07 3.75
C TYR A 106 -9.32 -2.34 3.42
N LEU A 107 -8.45 -2.30 4.43
CA LEU A 107 -7.07 -1.85 4.31
C LEU A 107 -6.16 -2.77 5.12
N ASP A 108 -5.20 -3.40 4.43
CA ASP A 108 -4.10 -4.13 5.06
C ASP A 108 -2.92 -3.18 5.27
N VAL A 109 -2.40 -3.13 6.47
CA VAL A 109 -1.29 -2.25 6.84
C VAL A 109 -0.23 -3.03 7.56
N THR A 110 1.03 -2.85 7.19
CA THR A 110 2.14 -3.30 8.04
C THR A 110 2.16 -2.47 9.32
N TYR A 111 2.59 -3.07 10.43
CA TYR A 111 2.42 -2.38 11.72
C TYR A 111 3.60 -2.55 12.68
N ALA A 112 4.44 -3.54 12.46
CA ALA A 112 5.54 -3.87 13.37
C ALA A 112 6.82 -3.03 13.17
N TYR A 113 6.79 -2.03 12.29
CA TYR A 113 7.98 -1.32 11.84
C TYR A 113 7.95 0.16 12.25
N LYS A 114 9.13 0.81 12.27
CA LYS A 114 9.23 2.26 12.44
C LYS A 114 8.59 3.04 11.29
N GLN A 115 8.59 2.45 10.11
CA GLN A 115 7.88 2.93 8.93
C GLN A 115 6.98 1.81 8.44
N ASN A 116 5.68 2.04 8.47
CA ASN A 116 4.66 1.08 8.06
C ASN A 116 4.07 1.49 6.71
N GLU A 117 3.43 0.55 6.03
CA GLU A 117 2.93 0.73 4.67
C GLU A 117 1.48 0.28 4.58
N PRO A 118 0.57 1.09 3.97
CA PRO A 118 -0.70 0.60 3.49
C PRO A 118 -0.42 -0.34 2.30
N TYR A 119 -0.63 -1.63 2.51
CA TYR A 119 -0.26 -2.65 1.54
C TYR A 119 -1.34 -2.95 0.51
N SER A 120 -2.58 -3.03 0.94
CA SER A 120 -3.73 -3.32 0.08
C SER A 120 -4.94 -2.52 0.56
N LEU A 121 -5.40 -1.58 -0.25
CA LEU A 121 -6.59 -0.76 0.00
C LEU A 121 -7.63 -1.12 -1.05
N VAL A 122 -8.78 -1.60 -0.62
CA VAL A 122 -9.89 -1.95 -1.50
C VAL A 122 -11.19 -1.42 -0.94
N VAL A 123 -11.92 -0.67 -1.75
CA VAL A 123 -13.31 -0.27 -1.49
C VAL A 123 -14.17 -0.81 -2.63
N LEU A 124 -15.26 -1.48 -2.28
CA LEU A 124 -16.16 -2.10 -3.26
C LEU A 124 -16.80 -1.02 -4.16
N PRO A 125 -17.06 -1.31 -5.44
CA PRO A 125 -17.50 -0.31 -6.43
C PRO A 125 -18.68 0.55 -5.99
N GLN A 126 -19.68 -0.04 -5.29
CA GLN A 126 -20.85 0.68 -4.82
C GLN A 126 -20.58 1.66 -3.66
N TYR A 127 -19.39 1.62 -3.07
CA TYR A 127 -18.98 2.47 -1.96
C TYR A 127 -17.86 3.45 -2.33
N GLN A 128 -17.33 3.39 -3.55
CA GLN A 128 -16.31 4.30 -4.04
C GLN A 128 -16.80 5.76 -4.07
N ASN A 129 -15.89 6.70 -3.94
CA ASN A 129 -16.16 8.15 -3.90
C ASN A 129 -17.09 8.58 -2.75
N GLN A 130 -17.15 7.82 -1.67
CA GLN A 130 -17.96 8.13 -0.48
C GLN A 130 -17.08 8.37 0.76
N GLY A 131 -15.75 8.47 0.59
CA GLY A 131 -14.80 8.76 1.67
C GLY A 131 -14.34 7.54 2.46
N TYR A 132 -14.65 6.33 2.03
CA TYR A 132 -14.24 5.10 2.73
C TYR A 132 -12.75 4.85 2.62
N GLU A 133 -12.12 5.17 1.49
CA GLU A 133 -10.68 5.06 1.28
C GLU A 133 -9.92 5.95 2.27
N GLU A 134 -10.32 7.21 2.34
CA GLU A 134 -9.73 8.20 3.24
C GLU A 134 -9.96 7.84 4.71
N ALA A 135 -11.15 7.34 5.04
CA ALA A 135 -11.48 6.91 6.40
C ALA A 135 -10.63 5.71 6.86
N LEU A 136 -10.43 4.71 5.99
CA LEU A 136 -9.58 3.56 6.25
C LEU A 136 -8.13 3.99 6.50
N LEU A 137 -7.57 4.82 5.61
CA LEU A 137 -6.22 5.36 5.73
C LEU A 137 -6.05 6.21 6.99
N SER A 138 -6.98 7.14 7.24
CA SER A 138 -6.95 8.00 8.44
C SER A 138 -6.99 7.18 9.73
N LYS A 139 -7.83 6.16 9.79
CA LYS A 139 -7.89 5.25 10.95
C LYS A 139 -6.59 4.50 11.16
N ALA A 140 -5.98 4.03 10.07
CA ALA A 140 -4.69 3.36 10.12
C ALA A 140 -3.58 4.31 10.62
N ILE A 141 -3.54 5.56 10.14
CA ILE A 141 -2.60 6.59 10.60
C ILE A 141 -2.77 6.85 12.10
N GLN A 142 -4.00 7.03 12.58
CA GLN A 142 -4.30 7.24 14.01
C GLN A 142 -3.77 6.09 14.87
N MET A 143 -3.95 4.86 14.41
CA MET A 143 -3.54 3.66 15.15
C MET A 143 -2.07 3.28 14.95
N ASN A 144 -1.34 3.99 14.09
CA ASN A 144 0.09 3.77 13.85
C ASN A 144 0.98 4.35 14.96
N GLY A 145 0.41 5.09 15.90
CA GLY A 145 1.12 5.72 17.01
C GLY A 145 2.12 6.77 16.53
N MET A 146 3.35 6.72 17.04
CA MET A 146 4.43 7.65 16.67
C MET A 146 5.20 7.22 15.39
N ASN A 147 4.89 6.07 14.81
CA ASN A 147 5.56 5.59 13.61
C ASN A 147 5.10 6.36 12.37
N THR A 148 5.96 6.43 11.36
CA THR A 148 5.56 6.97 10.07
C THR A 148 4.82 5.92 9.25
N MET A 149 3.93 6.37 8.38
CA MET A 149 3.33 5.55 7.33
C MET A 149 3.81 6.06 5.98
N MET A 150 4.19 5.17 5.06
CA MET A 150 4.75 5.51 3.77
C MET A 150 4.09 4.68 2.67
N THR A 151 3.87 5.30 1.53
CA THR A 151 3.45 4.62 0.31
C THR A 151 4.20 5.17 -0.90
N LEU A 152 4.21 4.39 -1.98
CA LEU A 152 4.64 4.80 -3.31
C LEU A 152 3.40 4.89 -4.21
N VAL A 153 3.22 6.02 -4.88
CA VAL A 153 2.06 6.27 -5.74
C VAL A 153 2.57 6.74 -7.11
N ASP A 154 1.96 6.25 -8.20
CA ASP A 154 2.23 6.73 -9.54
C ASP A 154 2.03 8.25 -9.61
N VAL A 155 3.01 8.99 -10.13
CA VAL A 155 2.95 10.46 -10.23
C VAL A 155 1.78 10.96 -11.08
N ASN A 156 1.21 10.12 -11.93
CA ASN A 156 0.07 10.41 -12.79
C ASN A 156 -1.28 9.96 -12.21
N ALA A 157 -1.27 9.19 -11.12
CA ALA A 157 -2.49 8.67 -10.47
C ALA A 157 -3.14 9.76 -9.59
N LYS A 158 -3.67 10.83 -10.20
CA LYS A 158 -4.16 12.02 -9.50
C LYS A 158 -5.23 11.73 -8.46
N GLU A 159 -6.13 10.80 -8.74
CA GLU A 159 -7.19 10.45 -7.81
C GLU A 159 -6.65 9.70 -6.60
N GLU A 160 -5.73 8.77 -6.81
CA GLU A 160 -5.07 8.05 -5.72
C GLU A 160 -4.25 9.01 -4.85
N ILE A 161 -3.49 9.92 -5.47
CA ILE A 161 -2.75 10.97 -4.75
C ILE A 161 -3.71 11.80 -3.89
N ARG A 162 -4.85 12.23 -4.45
CA ARG A 162 -5.88 12.99 -3.72
C ARG A 162 -6.38 12.23 -2.49
N ILE A 163 -6.71 10.95 -2.63
CA ILE A 163 -7.18 10.09 -1.52
C ILE A 163 -6.13 10.04 -0.40
N TYR A 164 -4.86 9.84 -0.75
CA TYR A 164 -3.78 9.84 0.25
C TYR A 164 -3.59 11.20 0.90
N GLU A 165 -3.61 12.31 0.14
CA GLU A 165 -3.49 13.68 0.68
C GLU A 165 -4.66 14.00 1.63
N GLU A 166 -5.88 13.65 1.27
CA GLU A 166 -7.05 13.83 2.11
C GLU A 166 -6.99 13.00 3.39
N ALA A 167 -6.39 11.82 3.34
CA ALA A 167 -6.14 11.01 4.53
C ALA A 167 -4.98 11.53 5.42
N GLY A 168 -4.18 12.47 4.91
CA GLY A 168 -3.10 13.11 5.68
C GLY A 168 -1.69 12.69 5.28
N PHE A 169 -1.51 12.11 4.10
CA PHE A 169 -0.19 11.90 3.52
C PHE A 169 0.30 13.18 2.82
N GLU A 170 1.62 13.36 2.81
CA GLU A 170 2.30 14.46 2.14
C GLU A 170 3.35 13.90 1.18
N VAL A 171 3.43 14.50 -0.02
CA VAL A 171 4.47 14.16 -1.00
C VAL A 171 5.84 14.60 -0.49
N ILE A 172 6.81 13.70 -0.50
CA ILE A 172 8.21 14.03 -0.18
C ILE A 172 8.92 14.50 -1.45
N LYS A 173 9.21 15.79 -1.50
CA LYS A 173 9.96 16.40 -2.62
C LYS A 173 11.44 16.05 -2.54
N GLY A 174 12.00 15.60 -3.67
CA GLY A 174 13.45 15.54 -3.87
C GLY A 174 14.14 14.24 -3.49
N GLN A 175 13.43 13.14 -3.43
CA GLN A 175 14.07 11.81 -3.32
C GLN A 175 13.82 10.98 -4.56
#